data_486cc95da36d710e7e46bc48a719b91a
#
_entry.id   486cc95da36d710e7e46bc48a719b91a
#
_cell.length_a   1.000
_cell.length_b   1.000
_cell.length_c   1.000
_cell.angle_alpha   90.00
_cell.angle_beta   90.00
_cell.angle_gamma   90.00
#
_symmetry.space_group_name_H-M   'P 1'
#
loop_
_entity.id
_entity.type
_entity.pdbx_description
1 polymer ?
#
loop_
_entity_poly.entity_id
_entity_poly.type
_entity_poly.pdbx_seq_one_letter_code
_entity_poly.pdbx_strand_id
1 'polypeptide(L)'
;MLPIDLTGKRALVAGVADDAGFGFAIAKSLAEAGASVCVGTWPPALNIFQNLIERGKIDESRKLSNGELLQFEKIYPLDAAFDTLDDMPEELRTNKRYKDVGDPTVNGLAERMRADFGEGSLDILVHSLANGPEVKKPLLETSRRGYLEAVSVSAYSLVSMIARLGPLMRAGGSVVSLTYMASERVIPGYGGGMSSAKAALESDTKTLAF
;
A
#
# COMPACT_ATOMS: atom_id res chain seq x y z
N MET A 1 -3.22 -22.22 14.17
CA MET A 1 -3.97 -21.47 13.13
C MET A 1 -5.04 -20.66 13.83
N LEU A 2 -5.10 -19.35 13.64
CA LEU A 2 -6.23 -18.56 14.13
C LEU A 2 -7.47 -18.99 13.33
N PRO A 3 -8.62 -19.24 13.99
CA PRO A 3 -9.84 -19.65 13.29
C PRO A 3 -10.50 -18.43 12.63
N ILE A 4 -9.80 -17.80 11.68
CA ILE A 4 -10.31 -16.67 10.90
C ILE A 4 -10.65 -17.22 9.51
N ASP A 5 -11.89 -17.05 9.10
CA ASP A 5 -12.37 -17.39 7.77
C ASP A 5 -12.73 -16.10 7.01
N LEU A 6 -11.96 -15.83 5.97
CA LEU A 6 -12.17 -14.70 5.05
C LEU A 6 -12.63 -15.17 3.66
N THR A 7 -13.17 -16.39 3.55
CA THR A 7 -13.71 -16.92 2.30
C THR A 7 -14.76 -15.97 1.72
N GLY A 8 -14.64 -15.63 0.44
CA GLY A 8 -15.52 -14.68 -0.24
C GLY A 8 -15.25 -13.20 0.06
N LYS A 9 -14.23 -12.90 0.87
CA LYS A 9 -13.76 -11.53 1.14
C LYS A 9 -12.68 -11.13 0.15
N ARG A 10 -12.69 -9.87 -0.27
CA ARG A 10 -11.63 -9.29 -1.10
C ARG A 10 -10.83 -8.28 -0.31
N ALA A 11 -9.51 -8.43 -0.36
CA ALA A 11 -8.55 -7.54 0.26
C ALA A 11 -7.71 -6.81 -0.78
N LEU A 12 -7.44 -5.53 -0.56
CA LEU A 12 -6.40 -4.76 -1.23
C LEU A 12 -5.29 -4.45 -0.24
N VAL A 13 -4.07 -4.90 -0.53
CA VAL A 13 -2.87 -4.52 0.24
C VAL A 13 -2.06 -3.54 -0.59
N ALA A 14 -2.09 -2.27 -0.21
CA ALA A 14 -1.29 -1.22 -0.83
C ALA A 14 0.12 -1.20 -0.24
N GLY A 15 1.14 -1.33 -1.09
CA GLY A 15 2.54 -1.32 -0.68
C GLY A 15 3.18 -2.71 -0.64
N VAL A 16 2.99 -3.48 -1.72
CA VAL A 16 3.70 -4.77 -1.93
C VAL A 16 4.64 -4.60 -3.11
N ALA A 17 5.94 -4.67 -2.88
CA ALA A 17 6.97 -4.49 -3.91
C ALA A 17 7.90 -5.72 -4.08
N ASP A 18 7.95 -6.56 -3.05
CA ASP A 18 8.75 -7.79 -2.97
C ASP A 18 8.15 -8.74 -1.93
N ASP A 19 8.80 -9.86 -1.68
CA ASP A 19 8.39 -10.88 -0.72
C ASP A 19 8.99 -10.70 0.70
N ALA A 20 9.80 -9.68 0.93
CA ALA A 20 10.45 -9.39 2.22
C ALA A 20 9.69 -8.34 3.07
N GLY A 21 8.76 -7.59 2.46
CA GLY A 21 8.04 -6.50 3.10
C GLY A 21 6.84 -6.93 3.94
N PHE A 22 6.43 -6.08 4.89
CA PHE A 22 5.23 -6.31 5.70
C PHE A 22 3.96 -6.48 4.86
N GLY A 23 3.83 -5.71 3.76
CA GLY A 23 2.68 -5.82 2.86
C GLY A 23 2.54 -7.23 2.29
N PHE A 24 3.64 -7.87 1.88
CA PHE A 24 3.61 -9.24 1.39
C PHE A 24 3.20 -10.24 2.48
N ALA A 25 3.77 -10.13 3.68
CA ALA A 25 3.43 -11.01 4.80
C ALA A 25 1.94 -10.91 5.19
N ILE A 26 1.38 -9.69 5.17
CA ILE A 26 -0.04 -9.45 5.42
C ILE A 26 -0.89 -10.03 4.29
N ALA A 27 -0.52 -9.81 3.03
CA ALA A 27 -1.21 -10.36 1.87
C ALA A 27 -1.25 -11.90 1.94
N LYS A 28 -0.14 -12.53 2.31
CA LYS A 28 -0.07 -13.98 2.52
C LYS A 28 -0.99 -14.44 3.66
N SER A 29 -1.00 -13.73 4.79
CA SER A 29 -1.86 -14.08 5.94
C SER A 29 -3.35 -13.96 5.60
N LEU A 30 -3.74 -12.96 4.80
CA LEU A 30 -5.11 -12.80 4.31
C LEU A 30 -5.50 -13.95 3.38
N ALA A 31 -4.61 -14.36 2.48
CA ALA A 31 -4.83 -15.50 1.60
C ALA A 31 -4.90 -16.83 2.37
N GLU A 32 -4.05 -17.02 3.40
CA GLU A 32 -4.14 -18.16 4.33
C GLU A 32 -5.50 -18.26 5.03
N ALA A 33 -6.14 -17.13 5.26
CA ALA A 33 -7.50 -17.05 5.82
C ALA A 33 -8.60 -17.19 4.76
N GLY A 34 -8.27 -17.35 3.49
CA GLY A 34 -9.23 -17.58 2.40
C GLY A 34 -9.67 -16.33 1.62
N ALA A 35 -9.07 -15.16 1.88
CA ALA A 35 -9.40 -13.95 1.13
C ALA A 35 -8.82 -13.98 -0.29
N SER A 36 -9.57 -13.41 -1.25
CA SER A 36 -9.02 -13.00 -2.56
C SER A 36 -8.20 -11.74 -2.38
N VAL A 37 -6.92 -11.76 -2.76
CA VAL A 37 -5.98 -10.68 -2.47
C VAL A 37 -5.55 -9.96 -3.73
N CYS A 38 -5.81 -8.65 -3.77
CA CYS A 38 -5.22 -7.71 -4.71
C CYS A 38 -4.08 -6.93 -4.03
N VAL A 39 -3.10 -6.48 -4.81
CA VAL A 39 -2.00 -5.67 -4.28
C VAL A 39 -1.77 -4.43 -5.13
N GLY A 40 -1.38 -3.33 -4.45
CA GLY A 40 -0.88 -2.12 -5.06
C GLY A 40 0.65 -2.09 -4.99
N THR A 41 1.29 -1.99 -6.15
CA THR A 41 2.75 -2.06 -6.28
C THR A 41 3.29 -0.79 -6.93
N TRP A 42 4.34 -0.22 -6.34
CA TRP A 42 5.01 0.95 -6.88
C TRP A 42 5.54 0.70 -8.30
N PRO A 43 5.28 1.57 -9.29
CA PRO A 43 5.62 1.32 -10.70
C PRO A 43 7.05 0.89 -10.96
N PRO A 44 8.10 1.49 -10.33
CA PRO A 44 9.47 1.02 -10.51
C PRO A 44 9.73 -0.42 -10.04
N ALA A 45 8.93 -0.95 -9.13
CA ALA A 45 9.05 -2.33 -8.63
C ALA A 45 8.11 -3.30 -9.35
N LEU A 46 7.06 -2.83 -10.02
CA LEU A 46 5.97 -3.64 -10.57
C LEU A 46 6.47 -4.77 -11.48
N ASN A 47 7.20 -4.42 -12.53
CA ASN A 47 7.72 -5.42 -13.48
C ASN A 47 8.71 -6.38 -12.83
N ILE A 48 9.49 -5.92 -11.84
CA ILE A 48 10.43 -6.76 -11.10
C ILE A 48 9.64 -7.79 -10.29
N PHE A 49 8.65 -7.36 -9.54
CA PHE A 49 7.82 -8.21 -8.71
C PHE A 49 7.04 -9.24 -9.54
N GLN A 50 6.40 -8.82 -10.63
CA GLN A 50 5.73 -9.73 -11.56
C GLN A 50 6.68 -10.78 -12.14
N ASN A 51 7.87 -10.39 -12.59
CA ASN A 51 8.88 -11.31 -13.10
C ASN A 51 9.38 -12.31 -12.04
N LEU A 52 9.49 -11.89 -10.76
CA LEU A 52 9.87 -12.80 -9.67
C LEU A 52 8.80 -13.89 -9.46
N ILE A 53 7.52 -13.51 -9.54
CA ILE A 53 6.37 -14.42 -9.46
C ILE A 53 6.37 -15.38 -10.66
N GLU A 54 6.42 -14.85 -11.88
CA GLU A 54 6.35 -15.65 -13.12
C GLU A 54 7.49 -16.66 -13.24
N ARG A 55 8.68 -16.30 -12.75
CA ARG A 55 9.86 -17.17 -12.78
C ARG A 55 9.99 -18.10 -11.57
N GLY A 56 9.01 -18.09 -10.68
CA GLY A 56 9.04 -18.90 -9.45
C GLY A 56 10.16 -18.55 -8.46
N LYS A 57 10.71 -17.33 -8.55
CA LYS A 57 11.85 -16.92 -7.71
C LYS A 57 11.48 -16.69 -6.25
N ILE A 58 10.19 -16.46 -5.97
CA ILE A 58 9.64 -16.23 -4.64
C ILE A 58 8.59 -17.28 -4.25
N ASP A 59 8.62 -18.46 -4.87
CA ASP A 59 7.62 -19.51 -4.61
C ASP A 59 7.69 -20.02 -3.17
N GLU A 60 8.87 -20.15 -2.58
CA GLU A 60 9.00 -20.51 -1.17
C GLU A 60 8.31 -19.51 -0.24
N SER A 61 8.46 -18.20 -0.51
CA SER A 61 7.79 -17.16 0.25
C SER A 61 6.27 -17.16 0.02
N ARG A 62 5.81 -17.55 -1.17
CA ARG A 62 4.40 -17.64 -1.56
C ARG A 62 3.70 -18.89 -1.06
N LYS A 63 4.43 -19.90 -0.61
CA LYS A 63 3.85 -21.17 -0.20
C LYS A 63 2.94 -21.02 1.01
N LEU A 64 1.69 -21.41 0.85
CA LEU A 64 0.67 -21.41 1.89
C LEU A 64 0.74 -22.69 2.74
N SER A 65 0.09 -22.67 3.91
CA SER A 65 0.08 -23.81 4.84
C SER A 65 -0.59 -25.07 4.26
N ASN A 66 -1.48 -24.91 3.27
CA ASN A 66 -2.11 -26.00 2.52
C ASN A 66 -1.24 -26.57 1.40
N GLY A 67 -0.04 -26.00 1.20
CA GLY A 67 0.91 -26.40 0.13
C GLY A 67 0.71 -25.70 -1.21
N GLU A 68 -0.36 -24.94 -1.40
CA GLU A 68 -0.58 -24.12 -2.59
C GLU A 68 0.31 -22.86 -2.59
N LEU A 69 0.43 -22.22 -3.73
CA LEU A 69 1.12 -20.94 -3.83
C LEU A 69 0.10 -19.78 -3.78
N LEU A 70 0.40 -18.77 -2.98
CA LEU A 70 -0.33 -17.50 -3.00
C LEU A 70 -0.45 -16.98 -4.43
N GLN A 71 -1.67 -16.80 -4.89
CA GLN A 71 -1.99 -16.14 -6.15
C GLN A 71 -2.64 -14.78 -5.85
N PHE A 72 -2.09 -13.72 -6.43
CA PHE A 72 -2.74 -12.41 -6.36
C PHE A 72 -3.85 -12.36 -7.43
N GLU A 73 -5.05 -11.99 -7.02
CA GLU A 73 -6.17 -11.82 -7.96
C GLU A 73 -5.85 -10.71 -8.97
N LYS A 74 -5.23 -9.62 -8.49
CA LYS A 74 -4.70 -8.53 -9.30
C LYS A 74 -3.46 -7.90 -8.67
N ILE A 75 -2.57 -7.42 -9.52
CA ILE A 75 -1.42 -6.59 -9.14
C ILE A 75 -1.56 -5.26 -9.89
N TYR A 76 -1.88 -4.20 -9.15
CA TYR A 76 -2.09 -2.87 -9.70
C TYR A 76 -0.85 -1.99 -9.54
N PRO A 77 -0.52 -1.16 -10.54
CA PRO A 77 0.43 -0.07 -10.31
C PRO A 77 -0.18 0.94 -9.34
N LEU A 78 0.61 1.35 -8.34
CA LEU A 78 0.21 2.36 -7.36
C LEU A 78 1.42 3.19 -6.93
N ASP A 79 1.37 4.49 -7.24
CA ASP A 79 2.22 5.50 -6.62
C ASP A 79 1.35 6.42 -5.75
N ALA A 80 1.37 6.17 -4.46
CA ALA A 80 0.53 6.86 -3.49
C ALA A 80 1.01 8.30 -3.16
N ALA A 81 2.04 8.78 -3.86
CA ALA A 81 2.44 10.18 -3.82
C ALA A 81 1.49 11.09 -4.62
N PHE A 82 0.65 10.51 -5.50
CA PHE A 82 -0.20 11.25 -6.42
C PHE A 82 -1.65 10.79 -6.31
N ASP A 83 -2.54 11.76 -6.16
CA ASP A 83 -3.98 11.52 -6.10
C ASP A 83 -4.56 11.26 -7.49
N THR A 84 -4.14 12.06 -8.47
CA THR A 84 -4.57 12.03 -9.86
C THR A 84 -3.38 12.25 -10.80
N LEU A 85 -3.57 12.02 -12.10
CA LEU A 85 -2.53 12.29 -13.10
C LEU A 85 -2.13 13.77 -13.17
N ASP A 86 -3.03 14.69 -12.80
CA ASP A 86 -2.72 16.12 -12.80
C ASP A 86 -1.70 16.49 -11.71
N ASP A 87 -1.65 15.72 -10.63
CA ASP A 87 -0.67 15.91 -9.55
C ASP A 87 0.71 15.36 -9.90
N MET A 88 0.78 14.56 -10.97
CA MET A 88 2.00 13.84 -11.34
C MET A 88 2.85 14.65 -12.32
N PRO A 89 4.15 14.92 -12.01
CA PRO A 89 5.04 15.63 -12.90
C PRO A 89 5.17 14.94 -14.28
N GLU A 90 5.19 15.73 -15.35
CA GLU A 90 5.33 15.23 -16.73
C GLU A 90 6.58 14.38 -16.93
N GLU A 91 7.71 14.77 -16.33
CA GLU A 91 8.96 14.02 -16.37
C GLU A 91 8.82 12.61 -15.80
N LEU A 92 7.98 12.45 -14.76
CA LEU A 92 7.72 11.16 -14.17
C LEU A 92 6.77 10.34 -15.04
N ARG A 93 5.72 10.95 -15.60
CA ARG A 93 4.77 10.27 -16.51
C ARG A 93 5.48 9.69 -17.75
N THR A 94 6.46 10.41 -18.29
CA THR A 94 7.25 9.98 -19.45
C THR A 94 8.42 9.03 -19.11
N ASN A 95 8.70 8.83 -17.83
CA ASN A 95 9.75 7.93 -17.39
C ASN A 95 9.43 6.48 -17.82
N LYS A 96 10.47 5.75 -18.29
CA LYS A 96 10.35 4.37 -18.79
C LYS A 96 9.70 3.37 -17.81
N ARG A 97 9.70 3.68 -16.51
CA ARG A 97 9.10 2.81 -15.47
C ARG A 97 7.63 3.14 -15.21
N TYR A 98 7.14 4.26 -15.74
CA TYR A 98 5.77 4.73 -15.55
C TYR A 98 4.94 4.75 -16.84
N LYS A 99 5.56 5.05 -17.98
CA LYS A 99 4.86 5.30 -19.25
C LYS A 99 3.95 4.17 -19.73
N ASP A 100 4.29 2.91 -19.38
CA ASP A 100 3.61 1.72 -19.89
C ASP A 100 2.65 1.08 -18.85
N VAL A 101 2.51 1.68 -17.65
CA VAL A 101 1.64 1.13 -16.59
C VAL A 101 0.26 1.78 -16.53
N GLY A 102 0.01 2.77 -17.40
CA GLY A 102 -1.22 3.58 -17.41
C GLY A 102 -1.27 4.55 -16.22
N ASP A 103 -2.46 4.75 -15.62
CA ASP A 103 -2.60 5.64 -14.47
C ASP A 103 -2.18 4.95 -13.16
N PRO A 104 -1.01 5.26 -12.55
CA PRO A 104 -0.55 4.64 -11.33
C PRO A 104 -0.99 5.38 -10.06
N THR A 105 -1.84 6.40 -10.17
CA THR A 105 -2.27 7.22 -9.05
C THR A 105 -3.31 6.49 -8.17
N VAL A 106 -3.63 7.07 -7.01
CA VAL A 106 -4.67 6.51 -6.14
C VAL A 106 -6.03 6.48 -6.85
N ASN A 107 -6.34 7.51 -7.67
CA ASN A 107 -7.55 7.51 -8.50
C ASN A 107 -7.51 6.41 -9.56
N GLY A 108 -6.39 6.25 -10.26
CA GLY A 108 -6.22 5.20 -11.27
C GLY A 108 -6.37 3.79 -10.70
N LEU A 109 -5.90 3.56 -9.47
CA LEU A 109 -6.13 2.31 -8.74
C LEU A 109 -7.64 2.09 -8.47
N ALA A 110 -8.33 3.12 -7.96
CA ALA A 110 -9.77 3.01 -7.66
C ALA A 110 -10.61 2.74 -8.92
N GLU A 111 -10.31 3.43 -10.03
CA GLU A 111 -11.00 3.22 -11.31
C GLU A 111 -10.79 1.79 -11.85
N ARG A 112 -9.56 1.26 -11.76
CA ARG A 112 -9.29 -0.13 -12.17
C ARG A 112 -10.02 -1.14 -11.31
N MET A 113 -10.02 -0.96 -9.99
CA MET A 113 -10.78 -1.84 -9.10
C MET A 113 -12.27 -1.78 -9.37
N ARG A 114 -12.81 -0.59 -9.66
CA ARG A 114 -14.21 -0.43 -10.06
C ARG A 114 -14.53 -1.15 -11.37
N ALA A 115 -13.63 -1.04 -12.35
CA ALA A 115 -13.79 -1.71 -13.65
C ALA A 115 -13.69 -3.24 -13.54
N ASP A 116 -12.78 -3.74 -12.70
CA ASP A 116 -12.59 -5.19 -12.53
C ASP A 116 -13.69 -5.85 -11.68
N PHE A 117 -14.21 -5.16 -10.64
CA PHE A 117 -15.04 -5.80 -9.61
C PHE A 117 -16.35 -5.09 -9.31
N GLY A 118 -16.55 -3.87 -9.78
CA GLY A 118 -17.72 -3.05 -9.46
C GLY A 118 -17.66 -2.41 -8.06
N GLU A 119 -18.72 -1.72 -7.70
CA GLU A 119 -18.89 -1.11 -6.38
C GLU A 119 -19.24 -2.15 -5.31
N GLY A 120 -18.96 -1.86 -4.05
CA GLY A 120 -19.21 -2.78 -2.95
C GLY A 120 -18.44 -4.10 -3.07
N SER A 121 -17.28 -4.10 -3.69
CA SER A 121 -16.48 -5.29 -3.97
C SER A 121 -15.27 -5.47 -3.06
N LEU A 122 -14.91 -4.45 -2.27
CA LEU A 122 -13.75 -4.44 -1.39
C LEU A 122 -14.20 -4.62 0.07
N ASP A 123 -13.63 -5.59 0.78
CA ASP A 123 -13.92 -5.85 2.19
C ASP A 123 -12.81 -5.35 3.11
N ILE A 124 -11.55 -5.44 2.67
CA ILE A 124 -10.38 -5.13 3.50
C ILE A 124 -9.41 -4.24 2.71
N LEU A 125 -9.08 -3.09 3.27
CA LEU A 125 -8.03 -2.20 2.77
C LEU A 125 -6.87 -2.17 3.75
N VAL A 126 -5.68 -2.56 3.31
CA VAL A 126 -4.45 -2.47 4.10
C VAL A 126 -3.54 -1.40 3.52
N HIS A 127 -3.28 -0.36 4.30
CA HIS A 127 -2.32 0.69 3.98
C HIS A 127 -0.95 0.32 4.57
N SER A 128 -0.12 -0.32 3.75
CA SER A 128 1.26 -0.70 4.07
C SER A 128 2.27 0.16 3.29
N LEU A 129 2.05 1.47 3.33
CA LEU A 129 2.83 2.46 2.60
C LEU A 129 3.67 3.31 3.56
N ALA A 130 4.91 3.57 3.17
CA ALA A 130 5.77 4.54 3.83
C ALA A 130 6.88 4.97 2.86
N ASN A 131 7.16 6.26 2.81
CA ASN A 131 8.32 6.80 2.14
C ASN A 131 8.93 7.90 3.00
N GLY A 132 10.23 7.82 3.26
CA GLY A 132 10.97 8.83 3.98
C GLY A 132 12.32 9.03 3.30
N PRO A 133 12.41 9.88 2.26
CA PRO A 133 13.63 10.04 1.47
C PRO A 133 14.83 10.47 2.32
N GLU A 134 14.57 11.14 3.43
CA GLU A 134 15.57 11.63 4.36
C GLU A 134 15.52 10.94 5.75
N VAL A 135 14.94 9.74 5.85
CA VAL A 135 14.73 9.03 7.12
C VAL A 135 15.99 8.89 7.99
N LYS A 136 17.16 8.83 7.37
CA LYS A 136 18.45 8.72 8.08
C LYS A 136 18.97 10.06 8.61
N LYS A 137 18.40 11.20 8.19
CA LYS A 137 18.81 12.52 8.66
C LYS A 137 18.19 12.84 10.02
N PRO A 138 18.94 13.49 10.91
CA PRO A 138 18.36 14.12 12.10
C PRO A 138 17.25 15.10 11.70
N LEU A 139 16.28 15.32 12.59
CA LEU A 139 15.13 16.18 12.29
C LEU A 139 15.55 17.62 11.92
N LEU A 140 16.56 18.17 12.60
CA LEU A 140 17.06 19.52 12.32
C LEU A 140 17.78 19.67 10.98
N GLU A 141 18.22 18.57 10.38
CA GLU A 141 18.89 18.52 9.07
C GLU A 141 17.93 18.12 7.94
N THR A 142 16.69 17.81 8.29
CA THR A 142 15.66 17.41 7.33
C THR A 142 15.20 18.62 6.54
N SER A 143 15.19 18.48 5.21
CA SER A 143 14.66 19.53 4.35
C SER A 143 13.13 19.61 4.46
N ARG A 144 12.55 20.79 4.22
CA ARG A 144 11.09 20.95 4.11
C ARG A 144 10.48 19.98 3.11
N ARG A 145 11.13 19.80 1.95
CA ARG A 145 10.68 18.89 0.92
C ARG A 145 10.64 17.45 1.42
N GLY A 146 11.73 16.95 1.99
CA GLY A 146 11.79 15.58 2.50
C GLY A 146 10.80 15.32 3.64
N TYR A 147 10.61 16.30 4.52
CA TYR A 147 9.61 16.23 5.60
C TYR A 147 8.18 16.14 5.04
N LEU A 148 7.82 17.03 4.11
CA LEU A 148 6.48 17.02 3.51
C LEU A 148 6.23 15.76 2.69
N GLU A 149 7.22 15.24 1.99
CA GLU A 149 7.12 13.98 1.25
C GLU A 149 6.89 12.79 2.19
N ALA A 150 7.60 12.75 3.33
CA ALA A 150 7.39 11.72 4.34
C ALA A 150 5.94 11.73 4.88
N VAL A 151 5.39 12.89 5.19
CA VAL A 151 4.00 13.03 5.67
C VAL A 151 3.00 12.72 4.54
N SER A 152 3.24 13.22 3.33
CA SER A 152 2.37 13.00 2.18
C SER A 152 2.19 11.51 1.89
N VAL A 153 3.28 10.76 1.70
CA VAL A 153 3.20 9.35 1.29
C VAL A 153 2.92 8.41 2.47
N SER A 154 3.36 8.75 3.69
CA SER A 154 3.23 7.83 4.83
C SER A 154 2.01 8.08 5.71
N ALA A 155 1.29 9.19 5.52
CA ALA A 155 0.09 9.52 6.27
C ALA A 155 -1.07 9.93 5.35
N TYR A 156 -0.95 11.05 4.61
CA TYR A 156 -2.04 11.55 3.78
C TYR A 156 -2.53 10.54 2.75
N SER A 157 -1.67 9.69 2.23
CA SER A 157 -2.08 8.65 1.28
C SER A 157 -3.18 7.72 1.81
N LEU A 158 -3.28 7.50 3.13
CA LEU A 158 -4.41 6.79 3.74
C LEU A 158 -5.72 7.55 3.52
N VAL A 159 -5.72 8.86 3.77
CA VAL A 159 -6.89 9.73 3.55
C VAL A 159 -7.31 9.70 2.10
N SER A 160 -6.36 9.86 1.19
CA SER A 160 -6.58 9.80 -0.25
C SER A 160 -7.17 8.45 -0.69
N MET A 161 -6.63 7.34 -0.19
CA MET A 161 -7.11 6.00 -0.51
C MET A 161 -8.53 5.77 0.01
N ILE A 162 -8.83 6.17 1.24
CA ILE A 162 -10.19 6.00 1.79
C ILE A 162 -11.20 6.86 1.04
N ALA A 163 -10.84 8.08 0.66
CA ALA A 163 -11.73 8.95 -0.11
C ALA A 163 -12.13 8.33 -1.48
N ARG A 164 -11.22 7.59 -2.13
CA ARG A 164 -11.42 7.05 -3.49
C ARG A 164 -11.87 5.59 -3.49
N LEU A 165 -11.37 4.78 -2.57
CA LEU A 165 -11.71 3.35 -2.45
C LEU A 165 -12.89 3.10 -1.50
N GLY A 166 -13.21 4.04 -0.61
CA GLY A 166 -14.34 3.93 0.31
C GLY A 166 -15.67 3.60 -0.39
N PRO A 167 -16.03 4.25 -1.51
CA PRO A 167 -17.21 3.89 -2.29
C PRO A 167 -17.21 2.44 -2.82
N LEU A 168 -16.05 1.82 -2.97
CA LEU A 168 -15.92 0.42 -3.38
C LEU A 168 -16.01 -0.55 -2.19
N MET A 169 -15.93 -0.07 -0.97
CA MET A 169 -15.98 -0.92 0.21
C MET A 169 -17.41 -1.37 0.51
N ARG A 170 -17.52 -2.61 0.97
CA ARG A 170 -18.79 -3.15 1.49
C ARG A 170 -19.06 -2.58 2.89
N ALA A 171 -20.34 -2.48 3.22
CA ALA A 171 -20.73 -2.19 4.59
C ALA A 171 -20.13 -3.23 5.55
N GLY A 172 -19.49 -2.76 6.63
CA GLY A 172 -18.78 -3.63 7.56
C GLY A 172 -17.35 -4.01 7.11
N GLY A 173 -16.86 -3.39 6.03
CA GLY A 173 -15.46 -3.51 5.62
C GLY A 173 -14.49 -2.91 6.64
N SER A 174 -13.22 -3.31 6.57
CA SER A 174 -12.17 -2.90 7.50
C SER A 174 -11.02 -2.20 6.80
N VAL A 175 -10.49 -1.16 7.42
CA VAL A 175 -9.26 -0.48 6.99
C VAL A 175 -8.18 -0.64 8.06
N VAL A 176 -6.98 -1.04 7.65
CA VAL A 176 -5.83 -1.21 8.53
C VAL A 176 -4.67 -0.36 8.02
N SER A 177 -4.08 0.46 8.88
CA SER A 177 -2.87 1.22 8.58
C SER A 177 -1.69 0.72 9.41
N LEU A 178 -0.49 0.71 8.81
CA LEU A 178 0.74 0.29 9.48
C LEU A 178 1.46 1.51 10.05
N THR A 179 1.46 1.61 11.37
CA THR A 179 2.21 2.63 12.11
C THR A 179 3.50 2.07 12.71
N TYR A 180 4.19 2.90 13.47
CA TYR A 180 5.40 2.54 14.19
C TYR A 180 5.49 3.30 15.50
N MET A 181 6.01 2.68 16.55
CA MET A 181 6.15 3.30 17.88
C MET A 181 6.93 4.62 17.90
N ALA A 182 7.59 4.98 16.81
CA ALA A 182 8.22 6.27 16.63
C ALA A 182 7.21 7.45 16.58
N SER A 183 5.92 7.18 16.47
CA SER A 183 4.84 8.16 16.66
C SER A 183 4.79 8.72 18.09
N GLU A 184 5.17 7.91 19.08
CA GLU A 184 5.08 8.24 20.51
C GLU A 184 6.46 8.31 21.19
N ARG A 185 7.48 7.66 20.61
CA ARG A 185 8.80 7.53 21.22
C ARG A 185 9.90 7.97 20.27
N VAL A 186 10.97 8.49 20.81
CA VAL A 186 12.18 8.79 20.01
C VAL A 186 12.88 7.49 19.69
N ILE A 187 13.02 7.20 18.40
CA ILE A 187 13.77 6.04 17.89
C ILE A 187 15.00 6.57 17.16
N PRO A 188 16.22 6.30 17.68
CA PRO A 188 17.45 6.73 17.01
C PRO A 188 17.52 6.21 15.56
N GLY A 189 17.87 7.10 14.61
CA GLY A 189 17.96 6.75 13.19
C GLY A 189 16.64 6.74 12.42
N TYR A 190 15.50 7.01 13.07
CA TYR A 190 14.20 7.17 12.42
C TYR A 190 13.82 8.65 12.34
N GLY A 191 14.51 9.38 11.45
CA GLY A 191 14.40 10.83 11.29
C GLY A 191 13.62 11.22 10.03
N GLY A 192 14.01 12.34 9.40
CA GLY A 192 13.46 12.79 8.11
C GLY A 192 11.96 13.10 8.12
N GLY A 193 11.35 13.40 9.27
CA GLY A 193 9.91 13.63 9.38
C GLY A 193 9.08 12.36 9.52
N MET A 194 9.67 11.18 9.53
CA MET A 194 8.93 9.91 9.56
C MET A 194 8.19 9.67 10.89
N SER A 195 8.75 10.10 12.03
CA SER A 195 8.04 10.04 13.33
C SER A 195 6.77 10.89 13.31
N SER A 196 6.87 12.11 12.77
CA SER A 196 5.72 13.01 12.60
C SER A 196 4.68 12.43 11.63
N ALA A 197 5.13 11.79 10.55
CA ALA A 197 4.25 11.12 9.61
C ALA A 197 3.48 9.96 10.27
N LYS A 198 4.11 9.16 11.13
CA LYS A 198 3.43 8.08 11.85
C LYS A 198 2.46 8.61 12.91
N ALA A 199 2.78 9.70 13.59
CA ALA A 199 1.84 10.37 14.50
C ALA A 199 0.62 10.94 13.74
N ALA A 200 0.83 11.57 12.59
CA ALA A 200 -0.25 12.02 11.71
C ALA A 200 -1.13 10.86 11.24
N LEU A 201 -0.53 9.75 10.77
CA LEU A 201 -1.25 8.55 10.35
C LEU A 201 -2.17 8.00 11.45
N GLU A 202 -1.69 7.95 12.70
CA GLU A 202 -2.49 7.48 13.84
C GLU A 202 -3.65 8.44 14.16
N SER A 203 -3.39 9.74 14.10
CA SER A 203 -4.43 10.76 14.28
C SER A 203 -5.50 10.68 13.20
N ASP A 204 -5.08 10.59 11.94
CA ASP A 204 -5.97 10.48 10.79
C ASP A 204 -6.79 9.18 10.83
N THR A 205 -6.16 8.07 11.22
CA THR A 205 -6.86 6.78 11.39
C THR A 205 -8.00 6.88 12.42
N LYS A 206 -7.77 7.56 13.55
CA LYS A 206 -8.81 7.80 14.57
C LYS A 206 -9.92 8.70 14.03
N THR A 207 -9.55 9.75 13.30
CA THR A 207 -10.52 10.70 12.72
C THR A 207 -11.39 10.03 11.66
N LEU A 208 -10.79 9.18 10.82
CA LEU A 208 -11.50 8.46 9.75
C LEU A 208 -12.39 7.32 10.28
N ALA A 209 -12.15 6.86 11.50
CA ALA A 209 -12.98 5.83 12.15
C ALA A 209 -14.25 6.40 12.83
N PHE A 210 -14.35 7.73 12.97
CA PHE A 210 -15.52 8.43 13.52
C PHE A 210 -16.57 8.66 12.44
#